data_b3414cbc196764256a719b7bf10bbe79
#
_entry.id   b3414cbc196764256a719b7bf10bbe79
#
_cell.length_a   1.000
_cell.length_b   1.000
_cell.length_c   1.000
_cell.angle_alpha   90.00
_cell.angle_beta   90.00
_cell.angle_gamma   90.00
#
_symmetry.space_group_name_H-M   'P 1'
#
loop_
_entity.id
_entity.type
_entity.pdbx_description
1 polymer ?
#
loop_
_entity_poly.entity_id
_entity_poly.type
_entity_poly.pdbx_seq_one_letter_code
_entity_poly.pdbx_strand_id
1 'polypeptide(L)'
;TTYTVTGTTAAGCTGTATVSVTVNPLPSVTATASPAAICNGATSVLTASGANTYSWNTGGNTASITVTPTSNTTYTVTGTSTAGCTGTATVSVTVNPLPSVSATASPSAICNGATSVLTASGANTYSWSGGLGSGASKTVTPSATTTYTVTGTSTAGCTGTATVSVTVNPLPSVAATASPAAICNGATSVLTASGANTYSWNTGGNTASITVTPSSTTTYSVTGTTTAGCTGTATVSVTVNPLPSVTASASPSAICNGATSVLTASGANTYSWSGGLGSGASKTVTPSATTTYTVTGTSTAGCTGTATVNVTVNPLPTVTASASPAAICNGATS
;
A
#
# COMPACT_ATOMS: atom_id res chain seq x y z
N THR A 1 -69.00 -57.01 24.68
CA THR A 1 -69.34 -58.44 24.70
C THR A 1 -70.10 -58.72 26.04
N THR A 2 -71.33 -59.34 25.96
CA THR A 2 -72.07 -59.75 27.11
C THR A 2 -71.86 -61.25 27.31
N TYR A 3 -71.51 -61.64 28.50
CA TYR A 3 -71.35 -63.03 28.93
C TYR A 3 -72.47 -63.41 29.81
N THR A 4 -73.07 -64.59 29.60
CA THR A 4 -74.15 -65.14 30.43
C THR A 4 -73.61 -66.37 31.15
N VAL A 5 -73.82 -66.42 32.46
CA VAL A 5 -73.55 -67.58 33.27
C VAL A 5 -74.84 -68.20 33.65
N THR A 6 -75.01 -69.53 33.47
CA THR A 6 -76.15 -70.30 33.88
C THR A 6 -75.79 -71.24 35.03
N GLY A 7 -76.37 -71.05 36.17
CA GLY A 7 -76.24 -71.98 37.29
C GLY A 7 -77.44 -72.92 37.35
N THR A 8 -77.20 -74.22 37.56
CA THR A 8 -78.21 -75.26 37.65
C THR A 8 -78.11 -75.95 39.01
N THR A 9 -79.23 -76.02 39.78
CA THR A 9 -79.25 -76.70 41.05
C THR A 9 -79.36 -78.23 40.87
N ALA A 10 -79.05 -79.03 41.87
CA ALA A 10 -79.19 -80.50 41.82
C ALA A 10 -80.62 -81.01 41.51
N ALA A 11 -81.66 -80.17 41.72
CA ALA A 11 -83.06 -80.42 41.37
C ALA A 11 -83.40 -80.03 39.91
N GLY A 12 -82.43 -79.59 39.09
CA GLY A 12 -82.60 -79.21 37.69
C GLY A 12 -83.09 -77.77 37.45
N CYS A 13 -83.35 -76.95 38.49
CA CYS A 13 -83.74 -75.55 38.32
C CYS A 13 -82.57 -74.72 37.86
N THR A 14 -82.76 -73.90 36.82
CA THR A 14 -81.74 -73.00 36.22
C THR A 14 -81.97 -71.54 36.57
N GLY A 15 -80.89 -70.82 36.86
CA GLY A 15 -80.86 -69.35 37.01
C GLY A 15 -79.74 -68.79 36.11
N THR A 16 -79.95 -67.65 35.53
CA THR A 16 -79.00 -66.97 34.68
C THR A 16 -78.63 -65.63 35.26
N ALA A 17 -77.35 -65.25 35.15
CA ALA A 17 -76.79 -63.91 35.38
C ALA A 17 -75.94 -63.45 34.17
N THR A 18 -76.00 -62.15 33.88
CA THR A 18 -75.27 -61.61 32.78
C THR A 18 -74.25 -60.56 33.29
N VAL A 19 -73.05 -60.54 32.67
CA VAL A 19 -72.04 -59.51 32.86
C VAL A 19 -71.60 -58.96 31.49
N SER A 20 -71.50 -57.67 31.34
CA SER A 20 -71.09 -57.04 30.11
C SER A 20 -69.65 -56.48 30.27
N VAL A 21 -68.76 -56.85 29.35
CA VAL A 21 -67.40 -56.30 29.23
C VAL A 21 -67.42 -55.37 28.03
N THR A 22 -67.19 -54.10 28.29
CA THR A 22 -67.02 -53.10 27.22
C THR A 22 -65.59 -53.12 26.74
N VAL A 23 -65.36 -53.35 25.45
CA VAL A 23 -64.05 -53.25 24.79
C VAL A 23 -63.94 -51.87 24.13
N ASN A 24 -63.13 -51.04 24.69
CA ASN A 24 -62.89 -49.71 24.14
C ASN A 24 -61.81 -49.80 23.05
N PRO A 25 -61.95 -49.06 21.93
CA PRO A 25 -60.89 -49.02 20.86
C PRO A 25 -59.65 -48.29 21.35
N LEU A 26 -58.47 -48.70 20.82
CA LEU A 26 -57.21 -48.01 21.02
C LEU A 26 -57.28 -46.66 20.30
N PRO A 27 -56.68 -45.59 20.88
CA PRO A 27 -56.57 -44.30 20.19
C PRO A 27 -55.63 -44.39 18.96
N SER A 28 -56.01 -43.79 17.84
CA SER A 28 -55.19 -43.67 16.63
C SER A 28 -54.28 -42.44 16.77
N VAL A 29 -53.15 -42.58 17.49
CA VAL A 29 -52.24 -41.50 17.77
C VAL A 29 -51.42 -41.23 16.51
N THR A 30 -51.23 -39.94 16.20
CA THR A 30 -50.31 -39.45 15.15
C THR A 30 -49.32 -38.45 15.74
N ALA A 31 -48.14 -38.33 15.10
CA ALA A 31 -47.14 -37.36 15.50
C ALA A 31 -46.52 -36.71 14.25
N THR A 32 -46.33 -35.43 14.28
CA THR A 32 -45.71 -34.61 13.21
C THR A 32 -44.62 -33.71 13.78
N ALA A 33 -43.63 -33.35 12.94
CA ALA A 33 -42.58 -32.38 13.27
C ALA A 33 -42.61 -31.23 12.26
N SER A 34 -42.54 -30.01 12.75
CA SER A 34 -42.48 -28.81 11.89
C SER A 34 -41.43 -27.82 12.43
N PRO A 35 -40.36 -27.59 11.67
CA PRO A 35 -39.89 -28.31 10.48
C PRO A 35 -39.39 -29.72 10.80
N ALA A 36 -39.51 -30.67 9.87
CA ALA A 36 -39.03 -32.05 10.03
C ALA A 36 -37.50 -32.17 9.89
N ALA A 37 -36.85 -31.18 9.29
CA ALA A 37 -35.40 -31.04 9.20
C ALA A 37 -34.99 -29.66 9.68
N ILE A 38 -33.97 -29.60 10.53
CA ILE A 38 -33.47 -28.38 11.15
C ILE A 38 -31.94 -28.32 10.98
N CYS A 39 -31.38 -27.11 11.13
CA CYS A 39 -29.95 -26.94 11.34
C CYS A 39 -29.57 -27.19 12.80
N ASN A 40 -28.35 -27.66 13.06
CA ASN A 40 -27.87 -27.84 14.43
C ASN A 40 -28.03 -26.54 15.23
N GLY A 41 -28.68 -26.64 16.43
CA GLY A 41 -29.01 -25.49 17.29
C GLY A 41 -30.36 -24.83 16.99
N ALA A 42 -31.09 -25.22 15.93
CA ALA A 42 -32.42 -24.74 15.66
C ALA A 42 -33.47 -25.60 16.36
N THR A 43 -34.73 -25.15 16.37
CA THR A 43 -35.86 -25.81 17.05
C THR A 43 -36.80 -26.45 16.06
N SER A 44 -37.50 -27.52 16.50
CA SER A 44 -38.66 -28.10 15.85
C SER A 44 -39.83 -28.24 16.84
N VAL A 45 -41.04 -28.04 16.36
CA VAL A 45 -42.26 -28.26 17.14
C VAL A 45 -42.81 -29.62 16.75
N LEU A 46 -42.93 -30.52 17.75
CA LEU A 46 -43.61 -31.79 17.62
C LEU A 46 -45.08 -31.65 18.04
N THR A 47 -46.00 -32.19 17.24
CA THR A 47 -47.41 -32.11 17.50
C THR A 47 -48.02 -33.53 17.42
N ALA A 48 -48.70 -33.92 18.48
CA ALA A 48 -49.47 -35.18 18.56
C ALA A 48 -50.98 -34.93 18.45
N SER A 49 -51.70 -35.87 17.86
CA SER A 49 -53.18 -35.87 17.82
C SER A 49 -53.73 -37.27 17.91
N GLY A 50 -55.09 -37.41 18.07
CA GLY A 50 -55.78 -38.67 18.08
C GLY A 50 -55.98 -39.31 19.46
N ALA A 51 -55.67 -38.56 20.56
CA ALA A 51 -55.92 -39.03 21.95
C ALA A 51 -56.42 -37.87 22.86
N ASN A 52 -56.72 -38.15 24.09
CA ASN A 52 -57.21 -37.17 25.08
C ASN A 52 -56.02 -36.51 25.84
N THR A 53 -55.00 -37.32 26.20
CA THR A 53 -53.79 -36.86 26.87
C THR A 53 -52.57 -37.47 26.19
N TYR A 54 -51.38 -36.81 26.35
CA TYR A 54 -50.14 -37.20 25.68
C TYR A 54 -49.01 -37.26 26.68
N SER A 55 -48.07 -38.18 26.44
CA SER A 55 -46.79 -38.26 27.13
C SER A 55 -45.70 -38.56 26.15
N TRP A 56 -44.72 -37.64 26.02
CA TRP A 56 -43.57 -37.78 25.15
C TRP A 56 -42.39 -38.41 25.89
N ASN A 57 -41.53 -39.12 25.18
CA ASN A 57 -40.33 -39.72 25.75
C ASN A 57 -39.33 -38.66 26.27
N THR A 58 -39.53 -37.38 26.00
CA THR A 58 -38.79 -36.24 26.56
C THR A 58 -39.32 -35.75 27.91
N GLY A 59 -40.41 -36.32 28.41
CA GLY A 59 -41.15 -35.90 29.63
C GLY A 59 -42.22 -34.84 29.40
N GLY A 60 -42.43 -34.38 28.17
CA GLY A 60 -43.51 -33.45 27.84
C GLY A 60 -44.87 -34.11 27.88
N ASN A 61 -45.90 -33.43 28.44
CA ASN A 61 -47.26 -33.97 28.66
C ASN A 61 -48.36 -33.23 27.87
N THR A 62 -47.95 -32.36 26.93
CA THR A 62 -48.87 -31.56 26.09
C THR A 62 -48.95 -32.14 24.68
N ALA A 63 -50.03 -31.81 23.96
CA ALA A 63 -50.21 -32.20 22.57
C ALA A 63 -49.10 -31.64 21.66
N SER A 64 -48.44 -30.53 22.07
CA SER A 64 -47.34 -29.93 21.32
C SER A 64 -46.17 -29.62 22.26
N ILE A 65 -44.94 -29.98 21.81
CA ILE A 65 -43.66 -29.70 22.50
C ILE A 65 -42.65 -29.13 21.54
N THR A 66 -41.73 -28.28 22.03
CA THR A 66 -40.57 -27.77 21.26
C THR A 66 -39.33 -28.55 21.65
N VAL A 67 -38.56 -28.99 20.66
CA VAL A 67 -37.29 -29.74 20.84
C VAL A 67 -36.16 -29.09 20.10
N THR A 68 -34.91 -29.27 20.59
CA THR A 68 -33.66 -28.74 20.00
C THR A 68 -32.63 -29.86 19.97
N PRO A 69 -32.82 -30.89 19.15
CA PRO A 69 -31.87 -31.97 19.05
C PRO A 69 -30.56 -31.52 18.40
N THR A 70 -29.44 -32.09 18.84
CA THR A 70 -28.10 -31.84 18.26
C THR A 70 -27.69 -32.89 17.24
N SER A 71 -28.46 -33.97 17.10
CA SER A 71 -28.31 -35.05 16.13
C SER A 71 -29.67 -35.58 15.70
N ASN A 72 -29.74 -36.36 14.62
CA ASN A 72 -30.96 -37.00 14.15
C ASN A 72 -31.60 -37.74 15.31
N THR A 73 -32.82 -37.37 15.66
CA THR A 73 -33.52 -37.89 16.85
C THR A 73 -34.93 -38.32 16.49
N THR A 74 -35.34 -39.51 16.96
CA THR A 74 -36.71 -40.01 16.88
C THR A 74 -37.38 -39.84 18.24
N TYR A 75 -38.53 -39.24 18.23
CA TYR A 75 -39.37 -38.99 19.40
C TYR A 75 -40.58 -39.94 19.37
N THR A 76 -40.95 -40.43 20.55
CA THR A 76 -42.15 -41.30 20.74
C THR A 76 -43.14 -40.55 21.62
N VAL A 77 -44.42 -40.58 21.23
CA VAL A 77 -45.51 -40.09 22.04
C VAL A 77 -46.49 -41.23 22.33
N THR A 78 -46.92 -41.32 23.59
CA THR A 78 -48.03 -42.19 24.03
C THR A 78 -49.24 -41.28 24.22
N GLY A 79 -50.33 -41.57 23.52
CA GLY A 79 -51.62 -40.92 23.68
C GLY A 79 -52.55 -41.83 24.45
N THR A 80 -53.28 -41.25 25.38
CA THR A 80 -54.30 -41.99 26.22
C THR A 80 -55.70 -41.45 25.92
N SER A 81 -56.64 -42.35 25.64
CA SER A 81 -58.07 -42.04 25.45
C SER A 81 -58.76 -41.74 26.76
N THR A 82 -60.02 -41.21 26.73
CA THR A 82 -60.88 -41.01 27.92
C THR A 82 -61.19 -42.29 28.66
N ALA A 83 -61.16 -43.44 27.98
CA ALA A 83 -61.33 -44.74 28.56
C ALA A 83 -60.04 -45.38 29.13
N GLY A 84 -58.91 -44.66 29.09
CA GLY A 84 -57.64 -45.12 29.61
C GLY A 84 -56.82 -46.00 28.63
N CYS A 85 -57.34 -46.28 27.42
CA CYS A 85 -56.58 -47.05 26.40
C CYS A 85 -55.47 -46.21 25.82
N THR A 86 -54.31 -46.85 25.56
CA THR A 86 -53.11 -46.16 25.05
C THR A 86 -52.76 -46.57 23.61
N GLY A 87 -52.28 -45.64 22.84
CA GLY A 87 -51.64 -45.83 21.51
C GLY A 87 -50.33 -45.06 21.42
N THR A 88 -49.46 -45.43 20.52
CA THR A 88 -48.17 -44.76 20.35
C THR A 88 -47.97 -44.32 18.91
N ALA A 89 -47.21 -43.23 18.74
CA ALA A 89 -46.68 -42.78 17.44
C ALA A 89 -45.24 -42.31 17.59
N THR A 90 -44.51 -42.33 16.49
CA THR A 90 -43.14 -41.83 16.43
C THR A 90 -43.00 -40.76 15.35
N VAL A 91 -42.07 -39.80 15.58
CA VAL A 91 -41.71 -38.78 14.63
C VAL A 91 -40.23 -38.51 14.72
N SER A 92 -39.55 -38.33 13.56
CA SER A 92 -38.13 -38.06 13.52
C SER A 92 -37.85 -36.63 13.10
N VAL A 93 -36.86 -36.00 13.74
CA VAL A 93 -36.31 -34.72 13.35
C VAL A 93 -34.89 -34.96 12.83
N THR A 94 -34.67 -34.56 11.57
CA THR A 94 -33.34 -34.59 10.93
C THR A 94 -32.56 -33.34 11.32
N VAL A 95 -31.31 -33.49 11.78
CA VAL A 95 -30.43 -32.38 12.13
C VAL A 95 -29.29 -32.29 11.12
N ASN A 96 -29.27 -31.20 10.36
CA ASN A 96 -28.24 -30.90 9.40
C ASN A 96 -27.07 -30.16 10.08
N PRO A 97 -25.80 -30.55 9.85
CA PRO A 97 -24.66 -29.83 10.41
C PRO A 97 -24.53 -28.42 9.82
N LEU A 98 -24.01 -27.48 10.60
CA LEU A 98 -23.62 -26.18 10.08
C LEU A 98 -22.38 -26.34 9.20
N PRO A 99 -22.26 -25.58 8.09
CA PRO A 99 -21.07 -25.64 7.25
C PRO A 99 -19.86 -25.06 8.00
N SER A 100 -18.69 -25.70 7.87
CA SER A 100 -17.41 -25.22 8.39
C SER A 100 -16.81 -24.25 7.38
N VAL A 101 -17.26 -23.01 7.40
CA VAL A 101 -16.81 -21.95 6.46
C VAL A 101 -15.41 -21.49 6.84
N SER A 102 -14.57 -21.31 5.85
CA SER A 102 -13.26 -20.66 5.99
C SER A 102 -13.10 -19.53 4.97
N ALA A 103 -12.26 -18.54 5.29
CA ALA A 103 -11.95 -17.42 4.42
C ALA A 103 -10.45 -17.12 4.44
N THR A 104 -9.88 -16.83 3.27
CA THR A 104 -8.48 -16.44 3.09
C THR A 104 -8.37 -15.20 2.21
N ALA A 105 -7.27 -14.45 2.36
CA ALA A 105 -6.92 -13.32 1.50
C ALA A 105 -5.51 -13.53 0.94
N SER A 106 -5.36 -13.32 -0.35
CA SER A 106 -4.06 -13.46 -1.02
C SER A 106 -3.84 -12.29 -2.00
N PRO A 107 -2.81 -11.44 -1.71
CA PRO A 107 -2.02 -11.34 -0.47
C PRO A 107 -2.85 -10.85 0.72
N SER A 108 -2.49 -11.24 1.95
CA SER A 108 -3.17 -10.79 3.18
C SER A 108 -2.78 -9.37 3.61
N ALA A 109 -1.68 -8.84 3.07
CA ALA A 109 -1.24 -7.45 3.24
C ALA A 109 -0.92 -6.85 1.87
N ILE A 110 -1.39 -5.65 1.62
CA ILE A 110 -1.23 -4.91 0.36
C ILE A 110 -0.78 -3.49 0.65
N CYS A 111 -0.21 -2.85 -0.37
CA CYS A 111 -0.03 -1.40 -0.37
C CYS A 111 -1.34 -0.71 -0.77
N ASN A 112 -1.55 0.51 -0.29
CA ASN A 112 -2.72 1.29 -0.69
C ASN A 112 -2.82 1.41 -2.22
N GLY A 113 -3.99 1.09 -2.76
CA GLY A 113 -4.27 1.03 -4.21
C GLY A 113 -3.99 -0.32 -4.87
N ALA A 114 -3.36 -1.28 -4.18
CA ALA A 114 -3.19 -2.64 -4.68
C ALA A 114 -4.42 -3.52 -4.40
N THR A 115 -4.47 -4.70 -5.01
CA THR A 115 -5.60 -5.64 -4.91
C THR A 115 -5.26 -6.85 -4.06
N SER A 116 -6.28 -7.44 -3.43
CA SER A 116 -6.24 -8.74 -2.80
C SER A 116 -7.41 -9.59 -3.28
N VAL A 117 -7.22 -10.91 -3.34
CA VAL A 117 -8.27 -11.87 -3.67
C VAL A 117 -8.72 -12.57 -2.40
N LEU A 118 -9.98 -12.41 -2.05
CA LEU A 118 -10.65 -13.15 -0.98
C LEU A 118 -11.16 -14.47 -1.54
N THR A 119 -10.97 -15.57 -0.80
CA THR A 119 -11.47 -16.90 -1.18
C THR A 119 -12.16 -17.55 0.02
N ALA A 120 -13.37 -18.05 -0.20
CA ALA A 120 -14.16 -18.80 0.77
C ALA A 120 -14.26 -20.27 0.39
N SER A 121 -14.33 -21.15 1.40
CA SER A 121 -14.56 -22.58 1.23
C SER A 121 -15.38 -23.18 2.37
N GLY A 122 -15.84 -24.44 2.23
CA GLY A 122 -16.55 -25.18 3.28
C GLY A 122 -18.09 -25.07 3.25
N ALA A 123 -18.68 -24.46 2.20
CA ALA A 123 -20.13 -24.39 1.99
C ALA A 123 -20.49 -24.55 0.50
N ASN A 124 -21.80 -24.59 0.18
CA ASN A 124 -22.28 -24.69 -1.20
C ASN A 124 -22.37 -23.32 -1.91
N THR A 125 -22.81 -22.30 -1.20
CA THR A 125 -22.90 -20.93 -1.69
C THR A 125 -22.33 -19.96 -0.68
N TYR A 126 -21.92 -18.76 -1.15
CA TYR A 126 -21.27 -17.75 -0.31
C TYR A 126 -21.87 -16.37 -0.57
N SER A 127 -21.95 -15.56 0.49
CA SER A 127 -22.32 -14.16 0.46
C SER A 127 -21.34 -13.36 1.31
N TRP A 128 -20.71 -12.30 0.74
CA TRP A 128 -19.73 -11.48 1.41
C TRP A 128 -20.33 -10.17 1.90
N SER A 129 -19.82 -9.69 3.03
CA SER A 129 -20.14 -8.36 3.58
C SER A 129 -19.61 -7.23 2.69
N GLY A 130 -19.98 -5.97 3.03
CA GLY A 130 -19.46 -4.79 2.31
C GLY A 130 -19.95 -4.64 0.88
N GLY A 131 -21.10 -5.24 0.52
CA GLY A 131 -21.67 -5.12 -0.82
C GLY A 131 -20.94 -5.94 -1.90
N LEU A 132 -20.01 -6.84 -1.53
CA LEU A 132 -19.27 -7.65 -2.48
C LEU A 132 -20.12 -8.72 -3.18
N GLY A 133 -21.34 -9.00 -2.66
CA GLY A 133 -22.29 -9.94 -3.24
C GLY A 133 -21.87 -11.41 -3.08
N SER A 134 -22.45 -12.29 -3.92
CA SER A 134 -22.28 -13.74 -3.84
C SER A 134 -21.09 -14.25 -4.66
N GLY A 135 -20.55 -15.43 -4.26
CA GLY A 135 -19.49 -16.16 -4.95
C GLY A 135 -18.35 -16.58 -4.02
N ALA A 136 -17.63 -17.63 -4.41
CA ALA A 136 -16.54 -18.18 -3.61
C ALA A 136 -15.27 -17.31 -3.63
N SER A 137 -15.10 -16.44 -4.63
CA SER A 137 -13.92 -15.57 -4.77
C SER A 137 -14.33 -14.14 -5.08
N LYS A 138 -13.61 -13.16 -4.48
CA LYS A 138 -13.81 -11.72 -4.69
C LYS A 138 -12.46 -11.00 -4.75
N THR A 139 -12.30 -10.10 -5.71
CA THR A 139 -11.16 -9.17 -5.75
C THR A 139 -11.56 -7.88 -5.05
N VAL A 140 -10.73 -7.39 -4.14
CA VAL A 140 -10.97 -6.18 -3.35
C VAL A 140 -9.76 -5.24 -3.43
N THR A 141 -10.02 -3.93 -3.30
CA THR A 141 -9.01 -2.86 -3.28
C THR A 141 -9.33 -1.90 -2.13
N PRO A 142 -9.21 -2.35 -0.88
CA PRO A 142 -9.51 -1.49 0.25
C PRO A 142 -8.47 -0.36 0.38
N SER A 143 -8.91 0.84 0.76
CA SER A 143 -8.04 1.99 1.03
C SER A 143 -7.49 2.03 2.46
N ALA A 144 -8.04 1.18 3.36
CA ALA A 144 -7.60 1.00 4.74
C ALA A 144 -7.75 -0.47 5.13
N THR A 145 -7.03 -0.91 6.17
CA THR A 145 -7.16 -2.28 6.71
C THR A 145 -8.62 -2.61 6.97
N THR A 146 -9.12 -3.65 6.31
CA THR A 146 -10.53 -3.99 6.26
C THR A 146 -10.73 -5.47 6.57
N THR A 147 -11.70 -5.76 7.45
CA THR A 147 -12.13 -7.13 7.73
C THR A 147 -13.42 -7.41 6.96
N TYR A 148 -13.43 -8.52 6.24
CA TYR A 148 -14.54 -9.02 5.47
C TYR A 148 -15.14 -10.24 6.17
N THR A 149 -16.46 -10.33 6.21
CA THR A 149 -17.21 -11.49 6.71
C THR A 149 -17.82 -12.20 5.52
N VAL A 150 -17.72 -13.52 5.49
CA VAL A 150 -18.44 -14.37 4.54
C VAL A 150 -19.42 -15.26 5.27
N THR A 151 -20.63 -15.35 4.76
CA THR A 151 -21.64 -16.32 5.16
C THR A 151 -21.70 -17.41 4.09
N GLY A 152 -21.41 -18.63 4.48
CA GLY A 152 -21.55 -19.80 3.63
C GLY A 152 -22.86 -20.54 3.96
N THR A 153 -23.56 -21.00 2.93
CA THR A 153 -24.80 -21.76 3.05
C THR A 153 -24.63 -23.17 2.48
N SER A 154 -24.99 -24.18 3.25
CA SER A 154 -24.96 -25.58 2.80
C SER A 154 -26.14 -25.89 1.87
N THR A 155 -26.14 -27.06 1.23
CA THR A 155 -27.28 -27.57 0.42
C THR A 155 -28.58 -27.72 1.22
N ALA A 156 -28.47 -27.95 2.51
CA ALA A 156 -29.61 -28.03 3.44
C ALA A 156 -30.11 -26.64 3.92
N GLY A 157 -29.50 -25.54 3.43
CA GLY A 157 -29.88 -24.18 3.85
C GLY A 157 -29.25 -23.72 5.18
N CYS A 158 -28.43 -24.52 5.83
CA CYS A 158 -27.74 -24.15 7.07
C CYS A 158 -26.58 -23.20 6.78
N THR A 159 -26.40 -22.18 7.64
CA THR A 159 -25.40 -21.15 7.46
C THR A 159 -24.28 -21.25 8.49
N GLY A 160 -23.07 -20.89 8.05
CA GLY A 160 -21.89 -20.65 8.88
C GLY A 160 -21.19 -19.39 8.43
N THR A 161 -20.32 -18.82 9.26
CA THR A 161 -19.61 -17.57 8.95
C THR A 161 -18.12 -17.71 9.19
N ALA A 162 -17.33 -16.97 8.42
CA ALA A 162 -15.91 -16.78 8.65
C ALA A 162 -15.53 -15.31 8.38
N THR A 163 -14.41 -14.87 8.94
CA THR A 163 -13.86 -13.54 8.71
C THR A 163 -12.44 -13.62 8.19
N VAL A 164 -12.06 -12.65 7.37
CA VAL A 164 -10.70 -12.47 6.88
C VAL A 164 -10.36 -10.98 6.83
N SER A 165 -9.14 -10.62 7.20
CA SER A 165 -8.66 -9.24 7.16
C SER A 165 -7.64 -9.05 6.05
N VAL A 166 -7.73 -7.92 5.34
CA VAL A 166 -6.71 -7.43 4.41
C VAL A 166 -6.06 -6.22 5.05
N THR A 167 -4.77 -6.34 5.38
CA THR A 167 -3.97 -5.22 5.91
C THR A 167 -3.58 -4.29 4.77
N VAL A 168 -3.82 -2.99 4.92
CA VAL A 168 -3.42 -1.97 3.95
C VAL A 168 -2.29 -1.13 4.53
N ASN A 169 -1.11 -1.21 3.90
CA ASN A 169 0.06 -0.43 4.24
C ASN A 169 0.05 0.89 3.45
N PRO A 170 0.33 2.03 4.09
CA PRO A 170 0.39 3.31 3.40
C PRO A 170 1.59 3.36 2.43
N LEU A 171 1.45 4.11 1.35
CA LEU A 171 2.58 4.46 0.48
C LEU A 171 3.49 5.45 1.20
N PRO A 172 4.82 5.40 1.00
CA PRO A 172 5.73 6.39 1.56
C PRO A 172 5.55 7.75 0.89
N SER A 173 5.61 8.82 1.69
CA SER A 173 5.67 10.19 1.20
C SER A 173 7.14 10.56 0.93
N VAL A 174 7.66 10.13 -0.23
CA VAL A 174 9.06 10.36 -0.61
C VAL A 174 9.26 11.82 -1.00
N ALA A 175 10.32 12.43 -0.48
CA ALA A 175 10.78 13.76 -0.89
C ALA A 175 12.25 13.70 -1.33
N ALA A 176 12.65 14.59 -2.26
CA ALA A 176 14.03 14.70 -2.74
C ALA A 176 14.43 16.18 -2.79
N THR A 177 15.66 16.47 -2.36
CA THR A 177 16.26 17.80 -2.37
C THR A 177 17.65 17.75 -2.97
N ALA A 178 18.13 18.88 -3.51
CA ALA A 178 19.49 19.06 -4.02
C ALA A 178 20.17 20.23 -3.31
N SER A 179 21.40 20.04 -2.88
CA SER A 179 22.17 21.10 -2.25
C SER A 179 23.63 21.08 -2.76
N PRO A 180 24.03 22.16 -3.46
CA PRO A 180 23.25 23.26 -4.00
C PRO A 180 22.32 22.83 -5.16
N ALA A 181 21.16 23.49 -5.32
CA ALA A 181 20.20 23.22 -6.40
C ALA A 181 20.67 23.72 -7.78
N ALA A 182 21.63 24.66 -7.78
CA ALA A 182 22.28 25.15 -9.00
C ALA A 182 23.80 25.12 -8.80
N ILE A 183 24.50 24.62 -9.80
CA ILE A 183 25.95 24.46 -9.82
C ILE A 183 26.55 25.03 -11.10
N CYS A 184 27.85 25.29 -11.10
CA CYS A 184 28.61 25.49 -12.29
C CYS A 184 29.00 24.16 -12.94
N ASN A 185 29.15 24.14 -14.26
CA ASN A 185 29.62 22.95 -14.95
C ASN A 185 30.92 22.43 -14.34
N GLY A 186 30.99 21.14 -14.02
CA GLY A 186 32.08 20.48 -13.34
C GLY A 186 32.04 20.50 -11.81
N ALA A 187 31.09 21.25 -11.19
CA ALA A 187 30.88 21.22 -9.76
C ALA A 187 29.94 20.10 -9.34
N THR A 188 29.86 19.82 -8.03
CA THR A 188 29.04 18.73 -7.45
C THR A 188 27.81 19.26 -6.75
N SER A 189 26.74 18.45 -6.69
CA SER A 189 25.57 18.63 -5.84
C SER A 189 25.31 17.36 -5.07
N VAL A 190 24.81 17.49 -3.82
CA VAL A 190 24.35 16.39 -2.98
C VAL A 190 22.85 16.31 -3.09
N LEU A 191 22.35 15.17 -3.55
CA LEU A 191 20.92 14.85 -3.56
C LEU A 191 20.59 14.09 -2.28
N THR A 192 19.50 14.47 -1.61
CA THR A 192 19.04 13.84 -0.37
C THR A 192 17.57 13.47 -0.49
N ALA A 193 17.26 12.19 -0.22
CA ALA A 193 15.93 11.63 -0.17
C ALA A 193 15.47 11.41 1.28
N SER A 194 14.17 11.52 1.53
CA SER A 194 13.54 11.27 2.83
C SER A 194 12.14 10.67 2.67
N GLY A 195 11.54 10.18 3.76
CA GLY A 195 10.16 9.68 3.80
C GLY A 195 9.98 8.18 3.52
N ALA A 196 11.07 7.39 3.43
CA ALA A 196 11.03 5.94 3.28
C ALA A 196 12.15 5.25 4.07
N ASN A 197 12.20 3.91 4.05
CA ASN A 197 13.21 3.13 4.75
C ASN A 197 14.46 2.87 3.89
N THR A 198 14.25 2.62 2.61
CA THR A 198 15.33 2.41 1.63
C THR A 198 15.07 3.24 0.38
N TYR A 199 16.14 3.52 -0.37
CA TYR A 199 16.08 4.38 -1.55
C TYR A 199 16.80 3.73 -2.73
N SER A 200 16.33 4.04 -3.93
CA SER A 200 16.99 3.69 -5.20
C SER A 200 16.86 4.86 -6.15
N TRP A 201 18.01 5.44 -6.54
CA TRP A 201 18.11 6.55 -7.48
C TRP A 201 18.26 6.03 -8.93
N ASN A 202 17.77 6.78 -9.89
CA ASN A 202 17.94 6.47 -11.31
C ASN A 202 19.41 6.47 -11.78
N THR A 203 20.34 6.91 -10.93
CA THR A 203 21.78 6.84 -11.13
C THR A 203 22.40 5.52 -10.66
N GLY A 204 21.64 4.63 -10.03
CA GLY A 204 22.09 3.39 -9.41
C GLY A 204 22.51 3.52 -7.93
N GLY A 205 22.44 4.72 -7.35
CA GLY A 205 22.70 4.92 -5.91
C GLY A 205 21.58 4.36 -5.04
N ASN A 206 21.92 3.71 -3.90
CA ASN A 206 20.96 3.04 -3.00
C ASN A 206 20.92 3.64 -1.60
N THR A 207 21.55 4.79 -1.39
CA THR A 207 21.59 5.48 -0.09
C THR A 207 20.63 6.66 -0.07
N ALA A 208 20.26 7.11 1.13
CA ALA A 208 19.44 8.32 1.30
C ALA A 208 20.09 9.58 0.71
N SER A 209 21.43 9.60 0.58
CA SER A 209 22.16 10.73 0.03
C SER A 209 23.18 10.24 -1.00
N ILE A 210 23.24 10.92 -2.15
CA ILE A 210 24.22 10.67 -3.21
C ILE A 210 24.82 11.98 -3.70
N THR A 211 26.06 11.93 -4.22
CA THR A 211 26.72 13.07 -4.87
C THR A 211 26.67 12.89 -6.37
N VAL A 212 26.31 13.94 -7.10
CA VAL A 212 26.23 13.97 -8.56
C VAL A 212 27.05 15.11 -9.14
N THR A 213 27.55 14.96 -10.38
CA THR A 213 28.35 15.96 -11.13
C THR A 213 27.79 16.04 -12.55
N PRO A 214 26.56 16.54 -12.74
CA PRO A 214 26.00 16.65 -14.09
C PRO A 214 26.72 17.71 -14.93
N SER A 215 26.86 17.45 -16.22
CA SER A 215 27.44 18.43 -17.20
C SER A 215 26.37 19.34 -17.81
N SER A 216 25.08 19.04 -17.62
CA SER A 216 23.91 19.82 -18.05
C SER A 216 22.80 19.71 -17.01
N THR A 217 21.84 20.65 -17.01
CA THR A 217 20.68 20.61 -16.13
C THR A 217 20.01 19.27 -16.23
N THR A 218 19.94 18.55 -15.09
CA THR A 218 19.51 17.16 -15.03
C THR A 218 18.46 16.97 -13.92
N THR A 219 17.39 16.24 -14.24
CA THR A 219 16.40 15.80 -13.28
C THR A 219 16.71 14.37 -12.85
N TYR A 220 16.76 14.17 -11.54
CA TYR A 220 16.95 12.87 -10.89
C TYR A 220 15.67 12.39 -10.29
N SER A 221 15.43 11.08 -10.33
CA SER A 221 14.32 10.43 -9.67
C SER A 221 14.81 9.44 -8.62
N VAL A 222 14.07 9.37 -7.51
CA VAL A 222 14.32 8.40 -6.44
C VAL A 222 13.05 7.64 -6.13
N THR A 223 13.16 6.33 -5.97
CA THR A 223 12.12 5.46 -5.44
C THR A 223 12.47 5.15 -3.99
N GLY A 224 11.57 5.49 -3.08
CA GLY A 224 11.64 5.12 -1.68
C GLY A 224 10.76 3.91 -1.41
N THR A 225 11.23 2.98 -0.58
CA THR A 225 10.50 1.76 -0.22
C THR A 225 10.36 1.66 1.30
N THR A 226 9.16 1.34 1.79
CA THR A 226 8.88 1.09 3.21
C THR A 226 9.32 -0.32 3.61
N THR A 227 9.34 -0.62 4.92
CA THR A 227 9.57 -1.98 5.45
C THR A 227 8.52 -2.99 4.98
N ALA A 228 7.31 -2.53 4.66
CA ALA A 228 6.23 -3.35 4.10
C ALA A 228 6.35 -3.57 2.57
N GLY A 229 7.41 -3.04 1.92
CA GLY A 229 7.62 -3.16 0.48
C GLY A 229 6.81 -2.16 -0.37
N CYS A 230 6.12 -1.20 0.23
CA CYS A 230 5.37 -0.20 -0.52
C CYS A 230 6.30 0.91 -1.02
N THR A 231 6.11 1.32 -2.28
CA THR A 231 6.98 2.27 -2.96
C THR A 231 6.30 3.60 -3.23
N GLY A 232 7.09 4.66 -3.20
CA GLY A 232 6.74 6.01 -3.66
C GLY A 232 7.91 6.63 -4.40
N THR A 233 7.69 7.66 -5.19
CA THR A 233 8.72 8.30 -6.01
C THR A 233 8.73 9.80 -5.78
N ALA A 234 9.93 10.39 -5.91
CA ALA A 234 10.12 11.84 -5.96
C ALA A 234 11.14 12.18 -7.05
N THR A 235 11.12 13.43 -7.49
CA THR A 235 12.10 13.96 -8.44
C THR A 235 12.72 15.23 -7.89
N VAL A 236 13.97 15.49 -8.30
CA VAL A 236 14.71 16.71 -8.00
C VAL A 236 15.57 17.10 -9.19
N SER A 237 15.66 18.40 -9.47
CA SER A 237 16.47 18.91 -10.58
C SER A 237 17.70 19.66 -10.05
N VAL A 238 18.85 19.43 -10.69
CA VAL A 238 20.08 20.22 -10.49
C VAL A 238 20.29 21.07 -11.74
N THR A 239 20.23 22.39 -11.56
CA THR A 239 20.53 23.35 -12.64
C THR A 239 22.04 23.44 -12.83
N VAL A 240 22.51 23.29 -14.05
CA VAL A 240 23.95 23.47 -14.40
C VAL A 240 24.13 24.73 -15.21
N ASN A 241 24.84 25.68 -14.63
CA ASN A 241 25.21 26.93 -15.28
C ASN A 241 26.52 26.76 -16.06
N PRO A 242 26.60 27.20 -17.32
CA PRO A 242 27.82 27.11 -18.09
C PRO A 242 28.92 28.03 -17.48
N LEU A 243 30.19 27.63 -17.65
CA LEU A 243 31.30 28.50 -17.35
C LEU A 243 31.36 29.63 -18.38
N PRO A 244 31.72 30.87 -17.98
CA PRO A 244 31.87 31.97 -18.94
C PRO A 244 33.09 31.72 -19.86
N SER A 245 32.90 31.99 -21.15
CA SER A 245 33.98 31.93 -22.16
C SER A 245 34.78 33.23 -22.14
N VAL A 246 35.69 33.36 -21.16
CA VAL A 246 36.50 34.57 -20.96
C VAL A 246 37.55 34.68 -22.04
N THR A 247 37.73 35.88 -22.60
CA THR A 247 38.81 36.21 -23.50
C THR A 247 39.60 37.42 -22.96
N ALA A 248 40.89 37.51 -23.30
CA ALA A 248 41.74 38.62 -22.93
C ALA A 248 42.59 39.08 -24.12
N SER A 249 42.75 40.35 -24.29
CA SER A 249 43.60 40.98 -25.33
C SER A 249 44.44 42.11 -24.75
N ALA A 250 45.54 42.44 -25.39
CA ALA A 250 46.42 43.59 -25.07
C ALA A 250 46.62 44.43 -26.32
N SER A 251 46.47 45.75 -26.20
CA SER A 251 46.71 46.68 -27.31
C SER A 251 47.52 47.89 -26.82
N PRO A 252 48.73 48.07 -27.34
CA PRO A 252 49.47 47.14 -28.19
C PRO A 252 49.95 45.92 -27.42
N SER A 253 50.12 44.76 -28.11
CA SER A 253 50.60 43.51 -27.50
C SER A 253 52.11 43.49 -27.26
N ALA A 254 52.88 44.43 -27.89
CA ALA A 254 54.30 44.68 -27.66
C ALA A 254 54.57 46.17 -27.47
N ILE A 255 55.32 46.52 -26.45
CA ILE A 255 55.66 47.89 -26.06
C ILE A 255 57.17 48.03 -25.86
N CYS A 256 57.67 49.26 -25.94
CA CYS A 256 59.00 49.56 -25.41
C CYS A 256 58.98 49.72 -23.90
N ASN A 257 60.07 49.46 -23.20
CA ASN A 257 60.14 49.65 -21.76
C ASN A 257 59.74 51.10 -21.37
N GLY A 258 58.79 51.22 -20.41
CA GLY A 258 58.19 52.45 -19.97
C GLY A 258 56.93 52.90 -20.75
N ALA A 259 56.58 52.27 -21.85
CA ALA A 259 55.35 52.49 -22.57
C ALA A 259 54.15 51.76 -21.94
N THR A 260 52.91 52.09 -22.33
CA THR A 260 51.68 51.53 -21.80
C THR A 260 51.07 50.58 -22.78
N SER A 261 50.35 49.57 -22.24
CA SER A 261 49.39 48.71 -22.96
C SER A 261 48.07 48.71 -22.25
N VAL A 262 46.96 48.56 -23.00
CA VAL A 262 45.60 48.39 -22.47
C VAL A 262 45.20 46.95 -22.59
N LEU A 263 44.97 46.30 -21.44
CA LEU A 263 44.38 44.98 -21.34
C LEU A 263 42.86 45.09 -21.41
N THR A 264 42.23 44.23 -22.20
CA THR A 264 40.77 44.19 -22.31
C THR A 264 40.30 42.75 -22.15
N ALA A 265 39.27 42.53 -21.31
CA ALA A 265 38.61 41.26 -21.11
C ALA A 265 37.15 41.30 -21.60
N SER A 266 36.65 40.16 -22.11
CA SER A 266 35.24 39.99 -22.49
C SER A 266 34.74 38.57 -22.20
N GLY A 267 33.41 38.32 -22.35
CA GLY A 267 32.81 37.01 -22.21
C GLY A 267 32.29 36.64 -20.78
N ALA A 268 32.31 37.60 -19.84
CA ALA A 268 31.77 37.43 -18.49
C ALA A 268 31.05 38.69 -18.02
N ASN A 269 30.42 38.65 -16.84
CA ASN A 269 29.70 39.78 -16.24
C ASN A 269 30.64 40.70 -15.44
N THR A 270 31.58 40.14 -14.71
CA THR A 270 32.60 40.86 -13.95
C THR A 270 33.97 40.26 -14.16
N TYR A 271 35.05 41.07 -13.95
CA TYR A 271 36.41 40.64 -14.18
C TYR A 271 37.30 41.03 -13.01
N SER A 272 38.30 40.17 -12.73
CA SER A 272 39.39 40.41 -11.78
C SER A 272 40.70 39.99 -12.40
N TRP A 273 41.69 40.93 -12.42
CA TRP A 273 42.98 40.73 -13.02
C TRP A 273 44.05 40.37 -11.98
N SER A 274 45.00 39.55 -12.37
CA SER A 274 46.19 39.20 -11.57
C SER A 274 47.10 40.41 -11.37
N GLY A 275 48.12 40.24 -10.52
CA GLY A 275 49.15 41.27 -10.30
C GLY A 275 48.66 42.53 -9.59
N GLY A 276 47.55 42.44 -8.81
CA GLY A 276 47.05 43.58 -8.06
C GLY A 276 46.32 44.65 -8.90
N LEU A 277 46.01 44.33 -10.19
CA LEU A 277 45.33 45.27 -11.09
C LEU A 277 43.84 45.54 -10.70
N GLY A 278 43.26 44.65 -9.82
CA GLY A 278 41.89 44.77 -9.35
C GLY A 278 40.82 44.42 -10.39
N SER A 279 39.58 44.90 -10.18
CA SER A 279 38.41 44.55 -10.99
C SER A 279 38.18 45.52 -12.17
N GLY A 280 37.49 45.02 -13.20
CA GLY A 280 37.07 45.80 -14.37
C GLY A 280 37.45 45.14 -15.71
N ALA A 281 36.68 45.45 -16.75
CA ALA A 281 36.89 44.88 -18.09
C ALA A 281 38.14 45.40 -18.81
N SER A 282 38.66 46.57 -18.40
CA SER A 282 39.86 47.17 -19.03
C SER A 282 40.83 47.65 -17.95
N LYS A 283 42.16 47.49 -18.23
CA LYS A 283 43.28 47.91 -17.39
C LYS A 283 44.40 48.47 -18.21
N THR A 284 44.97 49.60 -17.79
CA THR A 284 46.22 50.12 -18.36
C THR A 284 47.38 49.60 -17.53
N VAL A 285 48.40 49.04 -18.19
CA VAL A 285 49.61 48.51 -17.55
C VAL A 285 50.87 49.08 -18.16
N THR A 286 51.96 49.18 -17.37
CA THR A 286 53.28 49.64 -17.79
C THR A 286 54.30 48.65 -17.23
N PRO A 287 54.35 47.40 -17.77
CA PRO A 287 55.33 46.44 -17.29
C PRO A 287 56.75 46.81 -17.71
N SER A 288 57.76 46.59 -16.85
CA SER A 288 59.16 46.80 -17.12
C SER A 288 59.85 45.61 -17.81
N ALA A 289 59.17 44.46 -17.85
CA ALA A 289 59.59 43.24 -18.53
C ALA A 289 58.37 42.52 -19.12
N THR A 290 58.59 41.64 -20.11
CA THR A 290 57.55 40.81 -20.70
C THR A 290 56.73 40.09 -19.59
N THR A 291 55.43 40.36 -19.54
CA THR A 291 54.52 39.94 -18.43
C THR A 291 53.29 39.30 -18.97
N THR A 292 52.94 38.16 -18.39
CA THR A 292 51.62 37.47 -18.61
C THR A 292 50.62 37.88 -17.52
N TYR A 293 49.49 38.38 -17.96
CA TYR A 293 48.35 38.74 -17.08
C TYR A 293 47.24 37.69 -17.21
N THR A 294 46.71 37.28 -16.08
CA THR A 294 45.54 36.39 -16.01
C THR A 294 44.32 37.19 -15.60
N VAL A 295 43.21 37.01 -16.28
CA VAL A 295 41.92 37.54 -15.90
C VAL A 295 40.97 36.40 -15.54
N THR A 296 40.29 36.54 -14.41
CA THR A 296 39.16 35.70 -14.01
C THR A 296 37.87 36.46 -14.29
N GLY A 297 37.03 35.92 -15.16
CA GLY A 297 35.71 36.45 -15.44
C GLY A 297 34.65 35.65 -14.66
N THR A 298 33.66 36.32 -14.07
CA THR A 298 32.56 35.72 -13.33
C THR A 298 31.24 36.01 -14.04
N SER A 299 30.46 34.98 -14.29
CA SER A 299 29.12 35.10 -14.87
C SER A 299 28.09 35.62 -13.83
N THR A 300 26.86 35.95 -14.26
CA THR A 300 25.74 36.32 -13.36
C THR A 300 25.33 35.21 -12.40
N ALA A 301 25.60 33.95 -12.78
CA ALA A 301 25.34 32.78 -11.92
C ALA A 301 26.50 32.49 -10.94
N GLY A 302 27.55 33.33 -10.92
CA GLY A 302 28.72 33.16 -10.06
C GLY A 302 29.76 32.16 -10.58
N CYS A 303 29.59 31.62 -11.78
CA CYS A 303 30.57 30.69 -12.39
C CYS A 303 31.75 31.45 -12.94
N THR A 304 32.96 30.90 -12.77
CA THR A 304 34.22 31.55 -13.16
C THR A 304 34.88 30.85 -14.35
N GLY A 305 35.46 31.65 -15.21
CA GLY A 305 36.38 31.22 -16.27
C GLY A 305 37.62 32.09 -16.27
N THR A 306 38.70 31.65 -16.87
CA THR A 306 39.98 32.38 -16.91
C THR A 306 40.50 32.51 -18.33
N ALA A 307 41.21 33.61 -18.59
CA ALA A 307 42.00 33.81 -19.80
C ALA A 307 43.35 34.46 -19.44
N THR A 308 44.35 34.28 -20.32
CA THR A 308 45.65 34.91 -20.15
C THR A 308 45.98 35.76 -21.36
N VAL A 309 46.75 36.84 -21.15
CA VAL A 309 47.28 37.68 -22.19
C VAL A 309 48.72 38.09 -21.86
N ASN A 310 49.57 38.08 -22.86
CA ASN A 310 50.97 38.48 -22.72
C ASN A 310 51.18 39.89 -23.27
N VAL A 311 51.94 40.71 -22.54
CA VAL A 311 52.51 42.00 -23.06
C VAL A 311 54.01 41.85 -23.19
N THR A 312 54.54 41.88 -24.44
CA THR A 312 55.95 41.81 -24.71
C THR A 312 56.58 43.18 -24.47
N VAL A 313 57.67 43.24 -23.71
CA VAL A 313 58.41 44.47 -23.47
C VAL A 313 59.76 44.39 -24.16
N ASN A 314 59.93 45.26 -25.14
CA ASN A 314 61.20 45.42 -25.86
C ASN A 314 62.13 46.37 -25.12
N PRO A 315 63.46 46.09 -24.98
CA PRO A 315 64.36 46.98 -24.34
C PRO A 315 64.55 48.26 -25.20
N LEU A 316 64.82 49.36 -24.54
CA LEU A 316 65.16 50.58 -25.24
C LEU A 316 66.56 50.43 -25.88
N PRO A 317 66.80 50.98 -27.09
CA PRO A 317 68.10 50.96 -27.69
C PRO A 317 69.10 51.83 -26.88
N THR A 318 70.29 51.34 -26.72
CA THR A 318 71.38 52.16 -26.16
C THR A 318 71.85 53.12 -27.24
N VAL A 319 71.51 54.41 -27.10
CA VAL A 319 71.96 55.42 -28.02
C VAL A 319 73.14 56.11 -27.40
N THR A 320 74.24 56.12 -28.11
CA THR A 320 75.46 56.89 -27.78
C THR A 320 75.63 58.00 -28.78
N ALA A 321 75.90 59.21 -28.32
CA ALA A 321 76.23 60.34 -29.13
C ALA A 321 77.65 60.78 -28.77
N SER A 322 78.52 61.05 -29.78
CA SER A 322 79.80 61.61 -29.59
C SER A 322 79.98 62.83 -30.50
N ALA A 323 80.56 63.86 -29.98
CA ALA A 323 80.96 65.02 -30.77
C ALA A 323 82.50 64.98 -31.06
N SER A 324 82.85 65.20 -32.28
CA SER A 324 84.29 65.32 -32.63
C SER A 324 84.53 66.49 -33.60
N PRO A 325 85.17 67.54 -33.11
CA PRO A 325 85.78 67.71 -31.78
C PRO A 325 84.70 67.99 -30.69
N ALA A 326 85.00 67.64 -29.44
CA ALA A 326 84.11 67.87 -28.30
C ALA A 326 83.92 69.34 -27.90
N ALA A 327 84.78 70.18 -28.40
CA ALA A 327 84.69 71.63 -28.24
C ALA A 327 85.04 72.32 -29.56
N ILE A 328 84.24 73.31 -29.94
CA ILE A 328 84.47 74.11 -31.16
C ILE A 328 84.49 75.58 -30.77
N CYS A 329 85.21 76.42 -31.56
CA CYS A 329 85.16 77.88 -31.45
C CYS A 329 83.78 78.40 -31.99
N ASN A 330 83.35 79.57 -31.53
CA ASN A 330 82.11 80.21 -31.99
C ASN A 330 82.16 80.40 -33.52
N GLY A 331 81.13 79.82 -34.21
CA GLY A 331 81.04 79.88 -35.67
C GLY A 331 81.63 78.66 -36.42
N ALA A 332 82.22 77.66 -35.75
CA ALA A 332 82.69 76.39 -36.34
C ALA A 332 81.64 75.28 -36.25
N THR A 333 81.65 74.29 -37.16
CA THR A 333 80.75 73.08 -37.11
C THR A 333 81.56 71.91 -36.53
N SER A 334 80.81 71.07 -35.66
CA SER A 334 81.27 69.83 -35.09
C SER A 334 80.74 68.62 -35.89
#